data_4b7c21ed3c076b1110af3f421a4b2ea3
#
_entry.id   4b7c21ed3c076b1110af3f421a4b2ea3
#
_cell.length_a   1.000
_cell.length_b   1.000
_cell.length_c   1.000
_cell.angle_alpha   90.00
_cell.angle_beta   90.00
_cell.angle_gamma   90.00
#
_symmetry.space_group_name_H-M   'P 1'
#
loop_
_entity.id
_entity.type
_entity.pdbx_description
1 polymer ?
#
loop_
_entity_poly.entity_id
_entity_poly.type
_entity_poly.pdbx_seq_one_letter_code
_entity_poly.pdbx_strand_id
1 'polypeptide(L)'
;MSLSVRAFAPALSSIALALAAAGQAHATAGQWDSSVAGFSGIGASAATPWIASPATGSTYAEWNAIFSYPSDNTPDIGGAGTLTETTGSAFPTSGGNIYSISGASAFSLDLGTAAAGTWDVYLRVSTVGSAVADTAKLNGVSATRVTTFSQAITGGFGGTEEESLWKWTVTLSSPATWLTSFAASGAHMSLDQVAFYAVQTPAAAVPEPQTWALMLAGLGAMGALQRRRRA
;
A
#
# COMPACT_ATOMS: atom_id res chain seq x y z
N MET A 1 -57.52 -19.91 -48.86
CA MET A 1 -56.64 -20.71 -48.01
C MET A 1 -55.35 -19.91 -47.79
N SER A 2 -55.27 -19.25 -46.63
CA SER A 2 -54.12 -18.38 -46.30
C SER A 2 -53.25 -19.11 -45.30
N LEU A 3 -52.01 -19.44 -45.67
CA LEU A 3 -51.02 -20.06 -44.79
C LEU A 3 -50.26 -18.96 -44.04
N SER A 4 -50.52 -18.90 -42.75
CA SER A 4 -49.77 -18.03 -41.80
C SER A 4 -48.48 -18.72 -41.40
N VAL A 5 -47.33 -18.18 -41.83
CA VAL A 5 -46.01 -18.60 -41.39
C VAL A 5 -45.70 -17.88 -40.06
N ARG A 6 -45.67 -18.60 -38.98
CA ARG A 6 -45.20 -18.11 -37.67
C ARG A 6 -43.68 -18.16 -37.68
N ALA A 7 -43.03 -16.99 -37.67
CA ALA A 7 -41.60 -16.84 -37.43
C ALA A 7 -41.32 -17.11 -35.95
N PHE A 8 -40.52 -18.13 -35.66
CA PHE A 8 -39.93 -18.38 -34.35
C PHE A 8 -38.70 -17.49 -34.25
N ALA A 9 -38.75 -16.48 -33.39
CA ALA A 9 -37.57 -15.72 -33.02
C ALA A 9 -36.78 -16.55 -31.96
N PRO A 10 -35.49 -16.77 -32.15
CA PRO A 10 -34.65 -17.36 -31.09
C PRO A 10 -34.45 -16.32 -30.02
N ALA A 11 -34.88 -16.62 -28.81
CA ALA A 11 -34.50 -15.88 -27.61
C ALA A 11 -33.00 -16.06 -27.37
N LEU A 12 -32.22 -15.04 -27.71
CA LEU A 12 -30.85 -14.90 -27.28
C LEU A 12 -30.86 -14.61 -25.77
N SER A 13 -30.70 -15.68 -24.97
CA SER A 13 -30.39 -15.53 -23.56
C SER A 13 -29.05 -14.85 -23.43
N SER A 14 -29.06 -13.56 -23.19
CA SER A 14 -27.91 -12.79 -22.76
C SER A 14 -27.50 -13.28 -21.39
N ILE A 15 -26.57 -14.21 -21.32
CA ILE A 15 -25.84 -14.51 -20.09
C ILE A 15 -24.96 -13.28 -19.86
N ALA A 16 -25.48 -12.34 -19.07
CA ALA A 16 -24.68 -11.30 -18.47
C ALA A 16 -23.69 -11.98 -17.54
N LEU A 17 -22.47 -12.17 -18.05
CA LEU A 17 -21.32 -12.53 -17.21
C LEU A 17 -21.08 -11.32 -16.31
N ALA A 18 -21.70 -11.32 -15.12
CA ALA A 18 -21.34 -10.43 -14.06
C ALA A 18 -19.89 -10.81 -13.68
N LEU A 19 -18.92 -10.14 -14.30
CA LEU A 19 -17.58 -10.02 -13.75
C LEU A 19 -17.79 -9.32 -12.41
N ALA A 20 -17.94 -10.09 -11.34
CA ALA A 20 -17.65 -9.58 -10.03
C ALA A 20 -16.19 -9.18 -10.09
N ALA A 21 -15.94 -7.91 -10.39
CA ALA A 21 -14.73 -7.26 -9.95
C ALA A 21 -14.75 -7.45 -8.43
N ALA A 22 -14.10 -8.51 -7.96
CA ALA A 22 -13.61 -8.55 -6.61
C ALA A 22 -12.70 -7.33 -6.54
N GLY A 23 -13.30 -6.18 -6.19
CA GLY A 23 -12.56 -5.02 -5.81
C GLY A 23 -11.62 -5.55 -4.75
N GLN A 24 -10.34 -5.68 -5.09
CA GLN A 24 -9.33 -5.79 -4.08
C GLN A 24 -9.65 -4.62 -3.17
N ALA A 25 -9.99 -4.90 -1.93
CA ALA A 25 -9.97 -3.89 -0.91
C ALA A 25 -8.50 -3.44 -0.85
N HIS A 26 -8.12 -2.56 -1.79
CA HIS A 26 -7.02 -1.68 -1.53
C HIS A 26 -7.45 -1.02 -0.24
N ALA A 27 -6.71 -1.30 0.84
CA ALA A 27 -6.78 -0.44 1.98
C ALA A 27 -6.62 0.96 1.40
N THR A 28 -7.74 1.64 1.23
CA THR A 28 -7.72 3.06 0.91
C THR A 28 -6.93 3.59 2.06
N ALA A 29 -5.73 4.10 1.80
CA ALA A 29 -4.88 4.68 2.81
C ALA A 29 -5.80 5.50 3.69
N GLY A 30 -6.07 5.01 4.90
CA GLY A 30 -6.86 5.76 5.86
C GLY A 30 -6.15 7.10 5.94
N GLN A 31 -6.86 8.18 5.91
CA GLN A 31 -6.28 9.46 6.20
C GLN A 31 -5.81 9.35 7.64
N TRP A 32 -4.51 9.53 7.91
CA TRP A 32 -4.08 9.82 9.26
C TRP A 32 -4.89 11.02 9.73
N ASP A 33 -5.29 11.02 10.97
CA ASP A 33 -6.04 12.14 11.48
C ASP A 33 -5.12 13.37 11.56
N SER A 34 -5.16 14.19 10.51
CA SER A 34 -4.36 15.40 10.41
C SER A 34 -4.67 16.41 11.52
N SER A 35 -5.80 16.26 12.23
CA SER A 35 -6.12 17.09 13.40
C SER A 35 -5.25 16.74 14.61
N VAL A 36 -4.62 15.58 14.62
CA VAL A 36 -3.69 15.09 15.65
C VAL A 36 -2.27 14.89 15.13
N ALA A 37 -2.04 14.98 13.82
CA ALA A 37 -0.70 15.08 13.26
C ALA A 37 -0.10 16.46 13.61
N GLY A 38 1.23 16.56 13.59
CA GLY A 38 1.92 17.79 13.94
C GLY A 38 2.27 17.92 15.42
N PHE A 39 2.83 19.07 15.78
CA PHE A 39 3.44 19.29 17.10
C PHE A 39 2.53 19.09 18.30
N SER A 40 1.24 19.21 18.13
CA SER A 40 0.28 19.16 19.23
C SER A 40 -0.43 17.81 19.39
N GLY A 41 -0.29 16.91 18.43
CA GLY A 41 -1.13 15.72 18.34
C GLY A 41 -0.44 14.39 18.54
N ILE A 42 0.87 14.38 18.70
CA ILE A 42 1.72 13.18 18.63
C ILE A 42 1.24 12.07 19.56
N GLY A 43 0.94 12.37 20.80
CA GLY A 43 0.50 11.36 21.75
C GLY A 43 -0.90 10.80 21.48
N ALA A 44 -1.73 11.52 20.75
CA ALA A 44 -3.11 11.11 20.43
C ALA A 44 -3.18 10.23 19.20
N SER A 45 -2.31 10.45 18.22
CA SER A 45 -2.29 9.69 16.96
C SER A 45 -1.84 8.24 17.13
N ALA A 46 -1.13 7.91 18.20
CA ALA A 46 -0.76 6.53 18.53
C ALA A 46 -1.97 5.58 18.65
N ALA A 47 -3.16 6.11 18.89
CA ALA A 47 -4.37 5.31 19.01
C ALA A 47 -5.08 5.05 17.67
N THR A 48 -4.68 5.71 16.58
CA THR A 48 -5.37 5.63 15.29
C THR A 48 -4.42 5.08 14.21
N PRO A 49 -4.36 3.75 14.04
CA PRO A 49 -3.49 3.15 13.05
C PRO A 49 -3.92 3.51 11.63
N TRP A 50 -2.96 3.70 10.75
CA TRP A 50 -3.23 3.88 9.32
C TRP A 50 -4.00 2.68 8.74
N ILE A 51 -3.59 1.46 9.08
CA ILE A 51 -4.28 0.24 8.71
C ILE A 51 -4.91 -0.39 9.96
N ALA A 52 -6.20 -0.21 10.13
CA ALA A 52 -6.91 -0.70 11.31
C ALA A 52 -6.91 -2.23 11.44
N SER A 53 -6.83 -2.94 10.31
CA SER A 53 -6.84 -4.41 10.28
C SER A 53 -5.89 -4.91 9.18
N PRO A 54 -4.58 -4.99 9.46
CA PRO A 54 -3.62 -5.52 8.50
C PRO A 54 -3.99 -6.95 8.07
N ALA A 55 -3.80 -7.27 6.79
CA ALA A 55 -4.09 -8.59 6.25
C ALA A 55 -3.21 -9.66 6.92
N THR A 56 -3.73 -10.87 7.07
CA THR A 56 -2.95 -12.00 7.57
C THR A 56 -1.73 -12.24 6.68
N GLY A 57 -0.56 -12.37 7.28
CA GLY A 57 0.70 -12.54 6.56
C GLY A 57 1.29 -11.27 5.95
N SER A 58 0.68 -10.11 6.20
CA SER A 58 1.27 -8.82 5.84
C SER A 58 2.36 -8.41 6.83
N THR A 59 3.23 -7.47 6.39
CA THR A 59 4.14 -6.75 7.27
C THR A 59 3.57 -5.36 7.52
N TYR A 60 3.42 -4.98 8.77
CA TYR A 60 2.95 -3.67 9.17
C TYR A 60 3.74 -3.16 10.37
N ALA A 61 4.22 -1.92 10.29
CA ALA A 61 4.84 -1.21 11.40
C ALA A 61 4.58 0.29 11.26
N GLU A 62 4.31 0.96 12.38
CA GLU A 62 3.98 2.37 12.41
C GLU A 62 4.60 3.03 13.64
N TRP A 63 5.26 4.16 13.42
CA TRP A 63 5.84 5.03 14.43
C TRP A 63 5.04 6.34 14.45
N ASN A 64 4.28 6.57 15.50
CA ASN A 64 3.48 7.77 15.72
C ASN A 64 4.13 8.69 16.77
N ALA A 65 5.06 8.15 17.53
CA ALA A 65 5.85 8.90 18.50
C ALA A 65 7.30 8.40 18.46
N ILE A 66 8.21 9.21 17.96
CA ILE A 66 9.61 8.84 17.71
C ILE A 66 10.49 9.51 18.76
N PHE A 67 10.84 8.77 19.81
CA PHE A 67 11.65 9.30 20.92
C PHE A 67 13.10 8.81 20.91
N SER A 68 13.40 7.77 20.17
CA SER A 68 14.74 7.18 20.11
C SER A 68 15.56 7.68 18.93
N TYR A 69 16.86 7.86 19.14
CA TYR A 69 17.79 8.38 18.15
C TYR A 69 19.19 7.71 18.28
N PRO A 70 19.89 7.40 17.20
CA PRO A 70 19.51 7.57 15.79
C PRO A 70 18.51 6.53 15.29
N SER A 71 18.24 5.50 16.09
CA SER A 71 17.34 4.43 15.70
C SER A 71 16.23 4.23 16.73
N ASP A 72 15.01 4.06 16.22
CA ASP A 72 13.84 3.62 16.97
C ASP A 72 13.43 2.23 16.48
N ASN A 73 13.58 1.22 17.34
CA ASN A 73 13.29 -0.18 17.08
C ASN A 73 11.98 -0.64 17.73
N THR A 74 11.16 0.31 18.16
CA THR A 74 9.91 0.07 18.88
C THR A 74 8.73 0.76 18.16
N PRO A 75 8.25 0.21 17.03
CA PRO A 75 7.03 0.73 16.43
C PRO A 75 5.90 0.80 17.46
N ASP A 76 5.12 1.88 17.44
CA ASP A 76 3.97 2.04 18.33
C ASP A 76 2.85 1.07 17.99
N ILE A 77 2.72 0.72 16.71
CA ILE A 77 1.68 -0.17 16.21
C ILE A 77 2.29 -1.16 15.21
N GLY A 78 1.84 -2.41 15.27
CA GLY A 78 2.19 -3.46 14.34
C GLY A 78 3.31 -4.37 14.81
N GLY A 79 4.13 -4.84 13.87
CA GLY A 79 5.22 -5.79 14.12
C GLY A 79 6.56 -5.12 14.43
N ALA A 80 7.62 -5.94 14.46
CA ALA A 80 8.99 -5.46 14.65
C ALA A 80 9.49 -4.67 13.43
N GLY A 81 10.28 -3.65 13.69
CA GLY A 81 10.94 -2.84 12.68
C GLY A 81 11.90 -1.86 13.33
N THR A 82 12.77 -1.28 12.53
CA THR A 82 13.72 -0.24 12.97
C THR A 82 13.66 0.94 12.03
N LEU A 83 13.35 2.11 12.55
CA LEU A 83 13.46 3.39 11.88
C LEU A 83 14.80 4.02 12.30
N THR A 84 15.64 4.39 11.34
CA THR A 84 16.96 4.99 11.61
C THR A 84 17.11 6.30 10.84
N GLU A 85 17.51 7.36 11.54
CA GLU A 85 18.02 8.58 10.92
C GLU A 85 19.50 8.36 10.55
N THR A 86 19.88 8.63 9.30
CA THR A 86 21.16 8.17 8.74
C THR A 86 22.18 9.28 8.49
N THR A 87 21.78 10.55 8.62
CA THR A 87 22.66 11.69 8.32
C THR A 87 23.36 12.27 9.55
N GLY A 88 22.81 12.06 10.74
CA GLY A 88 23.25 12.73 11.96
C GLY A 88 22.88 14.22 12.01
N SER A 89 22.03 14.69 11.08
CA SER A 89 21.63 16.11 10.99
C SER A 89 20.35 16.44 11.74
N ALA A 90 19.68 15.44 12.30
CA ALA A 90 18.41 15.58 13.01
C ALA A 90 18.52 15.10 14.47
N PHE A 91 17.54 15.40 15.29
CA PHE A 91 17.46 15.03 16.70
C PHE A 91 15.99 14.82 17.11
N PRO A 92 15.72 13.97 18.09
CA PRO A 92 14.37 13.80 18.63
C PRO A 92 13.99 15.01 19.48
N THR A 93 12.73 15.41 19.37
CA THR A 93 12.16 16.46 20.20
C THR A 93 11.35 15.82 21.37
N SER A 94 11.02 16.63 22.38
CA SER A 94 10.14 16.16 23.46
C SER A 94 8.72 15.86 23.01
N GLY A 95 8.36 16.26 21.80
CA GLY A 95 7.06 15.99 21.19
C GLY A 95 6.95 14.63 20.50
N GLY A 96 8.03 13.83 20.43
CA GLY A 96 8.00 12.51 19.80
C GLY A 96 8.14 12.57 18.28
N ASN A 97 8.86 13.57 17.78
CA ASN A 97 9.20 13.72 16.36
C ASN A 97 10.69 13.94 16.18
N ILE A 98 11.22 13.68 15.00
CA ILE A 98 12.62 13.95 14.66
C ILE A 98 12.69 15.20 13.80
N TYR A 99 13.47 16.19 14.25
CA TYR A 99 13.59 17.49 13.60
C TYR A 99 15.02 17.77 13.13
N SER A 100 15.17 18.31 11.92
CA SER A 100 16.45 18.76 11.37
C SER A 100 16.46 20.29 11.19
N ILE A 101 17.49 20.96 11.73
CA ILE A 101 17.63 22.42 11.63
C ILE A 101 18.45 22.83 10.41
N SER A 102 19.59 22.19 10.18
CA SER A 102 20.65 22.71 9.31
C SER A 102 20.85 21.95 8.02
N GLY A 103 20.19 20.81 7.82
CA GLY A 103 20.37 19.98 6.64
C GLY A 103 19.16 19.08 6.37
N ALA A 104 19.12 18.53 5.17
CA ALA A 104 18.16 17.49 4.86
C ALA A 104 18.49 16.21 5.63
N SER A 105 17.55 15.73 6.44
CA SER A 105 17.65 14.42 7.10
C SER A 105 17.32 13.30 6.12
N ALA A 106 17.85 12.12 6.37
CA ALA A 106 17.53 10.91 5.61
C ALA A 106 17.25 9.76 6.57
N PHE A 107 16.36 8.88 6.17
CA PHE A 107 15.84 7.81 7.00
C PHE A 107 15.88 6.47 6.27
N SER A 108 16.08 5.41 7.03
CA SER A 108 15.91 4.03 6.59
C SER A 108 15.00 3.26 7.53
N LEU A 109 14.20 2.35 6.94
CA LEU A 109 13.41 1.38 7.70
C LEU A 109 13.90 -0.03 7.35
N ASP A 110 14.12 -0.85 8.38
CA ASP A 110 14.35 -2.29 8.28
C ASP A 110 13.19 -3.00 8.97
N LEU A 111 12.45 -3.82 8.22
CA LEU A 111 11.17 -4.38 8.67
C LEU A 111 11.14 -5.91 8.64
N GLY A 112 12.31 -6.51 8.67
CA GLY A 112 12.44 -7.97 8.67
C GLY A 112 12.22 -8.58 7.28
N THR A 113 12.00 -9.90 7.25
CA THR A 113 12.06 -10.71 6.02
C THR A 113 10.67 -11.05 5.51
N ALA A 114 10.43 -10.80 4.24
CA ALA A 114 9.26 -11.26 3.49
C ALA A 114 9.54 -12.59 2.79
N ALA A 115 8.50 -13.40 2.61
CA ALA A 115 8.56 -14.61 1.80
C ALA A 115 8.64 -14.27 0.30
N ALA A 116 9.04 -15.24 -0.52
CA ALA A 116 8.93 -15.15 -1.97
C ALA A 116 7.46 -14.94 -2.38
N GLY A 117 7.23 -14.18 -3.46
CA GLY A 117 5.91 -13.85 -3.96
C GLY A 117 5.82 -12.42 -4.49
N THR A 118 4.65 -12.04 -4.97
CA THR A 118 4.37 -10.66 -5.41
C THR A 118 3.73 -9.89 -4.26
N TRP A 119 4.20 -8.68 -4.04
CA TRP A 119 3.83 -7.83 -2.93
C TRP A 119 3.46 -6.42 -3.40
N ASP A 120 2.39 -5.89 -2.88
CA ASP A 120 2.13 -4.46 -2.87
C ASP A 120 2.69 -3.89 -1.57
N VAL A 121 3.57 -2.90 -1.69
CA VAL A 121 4.30 -2.30 -0.58
C VAL A 121 4.02 -0.80 -0.56
N TYR A 122 3.77 -0.27 0.62
CA TYR A 122 3.43 1.11 0.84
C TYR A 122 4.32 1.69 1.94
N LEU A 123 4.81 2.89 1.71
CA LEU A 123 5.43 3.75 2.72
C LEU A 123 4.59 5.02 2.84
N ARG A 124 4.18 5.37 4.03
CA ARG A 124 3.50 6.61 4.34
C ARG A 124 4.29 7.41 5.35
N VAL A 125 4.40 8.71 5.13
CA VAL A 125 5.19 9.61 5.97
C VAL A 125 4.40 10.89 6.19
N SER A 126 4.31 11.34 7.45
CA SER A 126 3.79 12.64 7.83
C SER A 126 4.94 13.54 8.26
N THR A 127 4.94 14.77 7.77
CA THR A 127 5.96 15.79 8.07
C THR A 127 5.35 17.14 8.36
N VAL A 128 6.10 17.92 9.13
CA VAL A 128 5.80 19.32 9.42
C VAL A 128 7.02 20.17 9.04
N GLY A 129 6.79 21.31 8.40
CA GLY A 129 7.82 22.21 7.91
C GLY A 129 8.17 21.95 6.46
N SER A 130 9.38 21.45 6.16
CA SER A 130 9.75 21.00 4.82
C SER A 130 9.17 19.62 4.54
N ALA A 131 8.75 19.41 3.29
CA ALA A 131 8.26 18.11 2.83
C ALA A 131 9.37 17.07 2.70
N VAL A 132 9.00 15.82 2.50
CA VAL A 132 9.93 14.78 2.03
C VAL A 132 10.29 14.98 0.56
N ALA A 133 11.41 14.41 0.13
CA ALA A 133 11.80 14.36 -1.28
C ALA A 133 10.82 13.47 -2.08
N ASP A 134 10.70 13.73 -3.39
CA ASP A 134 9.75 13.01 -4.25
C ASP A 134 10.06 11.52 -4.39
N THR A 135 11.30 11.13 -4.15
CA THR A 135 11.76 9.74 -4.36
C THR A 135 12.03 9.05 -3.04
N ALA A 136 11.39 7.91 -2.82
CA ALA A 136 11.78 6.91 -1.84
C ALA A 136 12.26 5.63 -2.55
N LYS A 137 12.98 4.77 -1.84
CA LYS A 137 13.48 3.50 -2.38
C LYS A 137 13.06 2.34 -1.50
N LEU A 138 12.65 1.25 -2.14
CA LEU A 138 12.44 -0.06 -1.52
C LEU A 138 13.44 -1.05 -2.12
N ASN A 139 14.34 -1.60 -1.31
CA ASN A 139 15.42 -2.50 -1.77
C ASN A 139 16.18 -1.96 -3.00
N GLY A 140 16.41 -0.63 -3.02
CA GLY A 140 17.05 0.07 -4.14
C GLY A 140 16.13 0.47 -5.30
N VAL A 141 14.90 0.00 -5.36
CA VAL A 141 13.91 0.36 -6.40
C VAL A 141 13.21 1.65 -6.01
N SER A 142 13.27 2.66 -6.88
CA SER A 142 12.66 3.97 -6.64
C SER A 142 11.16 3.96 -6.93
N ALA A 143 10.41 4.75 -6.14
CA ALA A 143 9.05 5.16 -6.43
C ALA A 143 8.90 6.68 -6.31
N THR A 144 7.89 7.21 -6.96
CA THR A 144 7.55 8.64 -6.90
C THR A 144 6.46 8.88 -5.87
N ARG A 145 6.58 9.97 -5.16
CA ARG A 145 5.66 10.43 -4.12
C ARG A 145 4.29 10.80 -4.68
N VAL A 146 3.26 10.49 -3.89
CA VAL A 146 1.92 11.07 -4.01
C VAL A 146 1.62 11.79 -2.70
N THR A 147 1.35 13.09 -2.76
CA THR A 147 0.89 13.85 -1.60
C THR A 147 -0.58 13.51 -1.35
N THR A 148 -0.88 12.96 -0.19
CA THR A 148 -2.24 12.56 0.19
C THR A 148 -2.96 13.61 1.02
N PHE A 149 -2.18 14.46 1.72
CA PHE A 149 -2.66 15.60 2.48
C PHE A 149 -1.62 16.72 2.44
N SER A 150 -2.05 17.98 2.43
CA SER A 150 -1.16 19.14 2.56
C SER A 150 -1.94 20.33 3.11
N GLN A 151 -1.44 20.93 4.18
CA GLN A 151 -2.02 22.09 4.82
C GLN A 151 -0.93 23.07 5.27
N ALA A 152 -1.08 24.34 4.91
CA ALA A 152 -0.17 25.38 5.40
C ALA A 152 -0.36 25.61 6.91
N ILE A 153 0.75 25.70 7.63
CA ILE A 153 0.77 25.98 9.06
C ILE A 153 0.83 27.48 9.26
N THR A 154 -0.17 28.01 9.99
CA THR A 154 -0.25 29.43 10.36
C THR A 154 0.29 29.60 11.77
N GLY A 155 1.47 30.20 11.91
CA GLY A 155 2.12 30.47 13.21
C GLY A 155 3.40 29.66 13.42
N GLY A 156 4.07 29.85 14.55
CA GLY A 156 5.32 29.19 14.89
C GLY A 156 6.42 29.46 13.85
N PHE A 157 7.07 28.40 13.38
CA PHE A 157 8.10 28.48 12.33
C PHE A 157 7.49 28.45 10.91
N GLY A 158 6.15 28.35 10.78
CA GLY A 158 5.48 28.18 9.49
C GLY A 158 5.76 26.84 8.84
N GLY A 159 5.57 26.78 7.51
CA GLY A 159 5.77 25.59 6.72
C GLY A 159 4.48 24.90 6.33
N THR A 160 4.55 23.62 6.06
CA THR A 160 3.40 22.80 5.62
C THR A 160 3.35 21.53 6.46
N GLU A 161 2.18 21.16 6.91
CA GLU A 161 1.91 19.79 7.34
C GLU A 161 1.58 18.99 6.09
N GLU A 162 2.27 17.87 5.87
CA GLU A 162 2.12 17.09 4.65
C GLU A 162 2.17 15.60 4.94
N GLU A 163 1.27 14.86 4.30
CA GLU A 163 1.31 13.40 4.24
C GLU A 163 1.67 12.94 2.84
N SER A 164 2.60 12.04 2.77
CA SER A 164 3.17 11.50 1.54
C SER A 164 3.06 9.99 1.50
N LEU A 165 2.77 9.46 0.32
CA LEU A 165 2.63 8.03 0.07
C LEU A 165 3.48 7.60 -1.12
N TRP A 166 4.20 6.50 -0.97
CA TRP A 166 4.84 5.76 -2.06
C TRP A 166 4.26 4.36 -2.14
N LYS A 167 4.17 3.85 -3.35
CA LYS A 167 3.73 2.49 -3.62
C LYS A 167 4.71 1.79 -4.54
N TRP A 168 4.99 0.53 -4.23
CA TRP A 168 5.71 -0.41 -5.08
C TRP A 168 4.87 -1.67 -5.27
N THR A 169 5.00 -2.29 -6.44
CA THR A 169 4.61 -3.68 -6.66
C THR A 169 5.88 -4.44 -7.02
N VAL A 170 6.29 -5.37 -6.17
CA VAL A 170 7.54 -6.10 -6.32
C VAL A 170 7.31 -7.61 -6.30
N THR A 171 8.10 -8.35 -7.09
CA THR A 171 8.10 -9.80 -7.06
C THR A 171 9.43 -10.28 -6.51
N LEU A 172 9.37 -10.99 -5.38
CA LEU A 172 10.52 -11.61 -4.73
C LEU A 172 10.61 -13.06 -5.20
N SER A 173 11.73 -13.43 -5.81
CA SER A 173 12.02 -14.83 -6.21
C SER A 173 12.47 -15.70 -5.03
N SER A 174 12.94 -15.08 -3.96
CA SER A 174 13.36 -15.69 -2.70
C SER A 174 13.02 -14.77 -1.54
N PRO A 175 13.02 -15.25 -0.29
CA PRO A 175 12.84 -14.38 0.88
C PRO A 175 13.85 -13.23 0.89
N ALA A 176 13.39 -12.03 1.21
CA ALA A 176 14.20 -10.81 1.24
C ALA A 176 13.76 -9.89 2.38
N THR A 177 14.69 -9.13 2.93
CA THR A 177 14.41 -8.11 3.94
C THR A 177 13.78 -6.88 3.28
N TRP A 178 12.79 -6.29 3.92
CA TRP A 178 12.27 -4.99 3.53
C TRP A 178 13.19 -3.87 4.02
N LEU A 179 13.93 -3.27 3.09
CA LEU A 179 14.74 -2.10 3.36
C LEU A 179 14.21 -0.92 2.56
N THR A 180 13.66 0.06 3.26
CA THR A 180 13.11 1.28 2.66
C THR A 180 13.94 2.47 3.06
N SER A 181 14.09 3.46 2.18
CA SER A 181 14.75 4.73 2.50
C SER A 181 14.05 5.90 1.85
N PHE A 182 14.03 7.02 2.56
CA PHE A 182 13.52 8.31 2.11
C PHE A 182 14.32 9.45 2.74
N ALA A 183 14.14 10.66 2.25
CA ALA A 183 14.86 11.83 2.75
C ALA A 183 13.97 13.07 2.77
N ALA A 184 14.36 14.07 3.57
CA ALA A 184 13.79 15.40 3.50
C ALA A 184 14.14 16.07 2.16
N SER A 185 13.28 16.95 1.67
CA SER A 185 13.58 17.82 0.52
C SER A 185 14.55 18.96 0.87
N GLY A 186 14.73 19.26 2.14
CA GLY A 186 15.60 20.32 2.64
C GLY A 186 15.73 20.29 4.17
N ALA A 187 16.34 21.31 4.73
CA ALA A 187 16.36 21.56 6.16
C ALA A 187 14.95 21.89 6.71
N HIS A 188 14.83 21.92 8.01
CA HIS A 188 13.59 22.25 8.73
C HIS A 188 12.44 21.29 8.48
N MET A 189 12.71 20.02 8.20
CA MET A 189 11.72 18.96 8.23
C MET A 189 11.59 18.40 9.63
N SER A 190 10.39 18.30 10.13
CA SER A 190 10.02 17.47 11.27
C SER A 190 9.38 16.20 10.75
N LEU A 191 9.99 15.05 10.98
CA LEU A 191 9.38 13.76 10.75
C LEU A 191 8.46 13.47 11.93
N ASP A 192 7.16 13.41 11.66
CA ASP A 192 6.12 13.28 12.69
C ASP A 192 5.65 11.83 12.81
N GLN A 193 5.33 11.22 11.70
CA GLN A 193 4.86 9.84 11.66
C GLN A 193 5.42 9.09 10.46
N VAL A 194 5.62 7.78 10.63
CA VAL A 194 6.03 6.86 9.56
C VAL A 194 5.24 5.57 9.67
N ALA A 195 4.69 5.09 8.55
CA ALA A 195 4.07 3.78 8.49
C ALA A 195 4.54 3.00 7.25
N PHE A 196 4.76 1.71 7.44
CA PHE A 196 5.08 0.76 6.39
C PHE A 196 4.04 -0.35 6.36
N TYR A 197 3.56 -0.69 5.17
CA TYR A 197 2.65 -1.79 4.96
C TYR A 197 3.04 -2.57 3.71
N ALA A 198 3.24 -3.88 3.85
CA ALA A 198 3.45 -4.78 2.73
C ALA A 198 2.47 -5.94 2.79
N VAL A 199 1.73 -6.14 1.72
CA VAL A 199 0.72 -7.20 1.59
C VAL A 199 1.00 -8.04 0.36
N GLN A 200 0.96 -9.36 0.53
CA GLN A 200 1.16 -10.28 -0.58
C GLN A 200 -0.06 -10.27 -1.49
N THR A 201 0.18 -10.04 -2.78
CA THR A 201 -0.86 -10.14 -3.80
C THR A 201 -1.13 -11.63 -4.05
N PRO A 202 -2.36 -12.12 -3.92
CA PRO A 202 -2.69 -13.49 -4.24
C PRO A 202 -2.26 -13.82 -5.67
N ALA A 203 -1.59 -14.96 -5.86
CA ALA A 203 -1.33 -15.45 -7.21
C ALA A 203 -2.68 -15.59 -7.95
N ALA A 204 -2.73 -15.12 -9.20
CA ALA A 204 -3.91 -15.35 -10.02
C ALA A 204 -4.21 -16.85 -10.03
N ALA A 205 -5.45 -17.20 -9.71
CA ALA A 205 -5.87 -18.60 -9.76
C ALA A 205 -5.70 -19.10 -11.19
N VAL A 206 -4.69 -19.92 -11.42
CA VAL A 206 -4.51 -20.62 -12.70
C VAL A 206 -5.62 -21.67 -12.74
N PRO A 207 -6.51 -21.64 -13.74
CA PRO A 207 -7.52 -22.69 -13.87
C PRO A 207 -6.83 -24.06 -13.90
N GLU A 208 -7.20 -24.92 -12.96
CA GLU A 208 -6.57 -26.24 -12.86
C GLU A 208 -6.71 -26.98 -14.20
N PRO A 209 -5.74 -27.83 -14.59
CA PRO A 209 -5.80 -28.60 -15.84
C PRO A 209 -7.11 -29.40 -15.99
N GLN A 210 -7.69 -29.81 -14.86
CA GLN A 210 -8.98 -30.47 -14.81
C GLN A 210 -10.13 -29.56 -15.28
N THR A 211 -10.09 -28.27 -15.01
CA THR A 211 -11.10 -27.29 -15.48
C THR A 211 -11.05 -27.17 -16.99
N TRP A 212 -9.86 -27.15 -17.58
CA TRP A 212 -9.67 -27.17 -19.03
C TRP A 212 -10.15 -28.47 -19.66
N ALA A 213 -9.84 -29.62 -19.02
CA ALA A 213 -10.28 -30.94 -19.48
C ALA A 213 -11.82 -31.06 -19.45
N LEU A 214 -12.47 -30.59 -18.38
CA LEU A 214 -13.94 -30.59 -18.29
C LEU A 214 -14.57 -29.64 -19.31
N MET A 215 -14.00 -28.46 -19.55
CA MET A 215 -14.47 -27.52 -20.57
C MET A 215 -14.39 -28.14 -21.97
N LEU A 216 -13.24 -28.75 -22.31
CA LEU A 216 -13.05 -29.43 -23.59
C LEU A 216 -13.95 -30.65 -23.75
N ALA A 217 -14.14 -31.44 -22.70
CA ALA A 217 -15.09 -32.59 -22.69
C ALA A 217 -16.53 -32.12 -22.89
N GLY A 218 -16.94 -31.02 -22.24
CA GLY A 218 -18.26 -30.42 -22.41
C GLY A 218 -18.51 -29.91 -23.84
N LEU A 219 -17.53 -29.24 -24.42
CA LEU A 219 -17.58 -28.79 -25.83
C LEU A 219 -17.63 -29.95 -26.80
N GLY A 220 -16.84 -31.00 -26.53
CA GLY A 220 -16.84 -32.24 -27.34
C GLY A 220 -18.19 -32.95 -27.29
N ALA A 221 -18.80 -33.08 -26.12
CA ALA A 221 -20.14 -33.68 -25.94
C ALA A 221 -21.22 -32.89 -26.68
N MET A 222 -21.21 -31.55 -26.59
CA MET A 222 -22.14 -30.69 -27.33
C MET A 222 -21.97 -30.82 -28.84
N GLY A 223 -20.74 -30.89 -29.35
CA GLY A 223 -20.47 -31.12 -30.75
C GLY A 223 -20.97 -32.47 -31.28
N ALA A 224 -20.80 -33.53 -30.47
CA ALA A 224 -21.30 -34.88 -30.80
C ALA A 224 -22.84 -34.93 -30.85
N LEU A 225 -23.52 -34.28 -29.91
CA LEU A 225 -24.99 -34.18 -29.88
C LEU A 225 -25.54 -33.42 -31.08
N GLN A 226 -24.87 -32.34 -31.47
CA GLN A 226 -25.27 -31.52 -32.61
C GLN A 226 -25.14 -32.27 -33.95
N ARG A 227 -24.08 -33.10 -34.07
CA ARG A 227 -23.88 -33.96 -35.22
C ARG A 227 -24.93 -35.05 -35.36
N ARG A 228 -25.36 -35.65 -34.24
CA ARG A 228 -26.46 -36.65 -34.23
C ARG A 228 -27.82 -36.08 -34.64
N ARG A 229 -28.09 -34.80 -34.44
CA ARG A 229 -29.36 -34.15 -34.82
C ARG A 229 -29.43 -33.77 -36.28
N ARG A 230 -28.31 -33.79 -36.99
CA ARG A 230 -28.21 -33.45 -38.42
C ARG A 230 -28.14 -34.69 -39.34
N ALA A 231 -27.93 -35.86 -38.81
CA ALA A 231 -28.02 -37.19 -39.44
C ALA A 231 -29.40 -37.79 -39.24
#